data_37666264ff783cdde97ba9fdbd1fa75f
#
_entry.id   37666264ff783cdde97ba9fdbd1fa75f
#
_cell.length_a   1.000
_cell.length_b   1.000
_cell.length_c   1.000
_cell.angle_alpha   90.00
_cell.angle_beta   90.00
_cell.angle_gamma   90.00
#
_symmetry.space_group_name_H-M   'P 1'
#
loop_
_entity.id
_entity.type
_entity.pdbx_description
1 polymer ?
#
loop_
_entity_poly.entity_id
_entity_poly.type
_entity_poly.pdbx_seq_one_letter_code
_entity_poly.pdbx_strand_id
1 'polypeptide(L)'
;PDTGLLQPYNLAGAYDSNVALSITHGISRRESFEKLTEILRCMEVRGHDLHLNVDFHYGLLHWLLGNDPMLKPNTRFVSSYLALAGKLKNFCDQINLDLAWKIKRDQVQKNYGSDGLQIYDQKITLILRPLKKLLNNTHLLMGWLSFQKSKNLQGKLSTFQNPVQILADLYHFLRLEQHSGVP
;
A
#
# COMPACT_ATOMS: atom_id res chain seq x y z
N PRO A 1 6.69 17.96 9.80
CA PRO A 1 7.09 18.15 8.42
C PRO A 1 7.36 19.63 8.17
N ASP A 2 8.46 19.91 7.48
CA ASP A 2 8.76 21.26 7.05
C ASP A 2 8.21 21.42 5.63
N THR A 3 7.29 22.38 5.45
CA THR A 3 6.66 22.66 4.17
C THR A 3 6.41 24.16 4.04
N GLY A 4 6.76 24.73 2.88
CA GLY A 4 6.42 26.11 2.52
C GLY A 4 5.00 26.28 2.00
N LEU A 5 4.23 25.19 1.90
CA LEU A 5 2.90 25.17 1.26
C LEU A 5 1.78 25.40 2.28
N LEU A 6 1.64 26.61 2.75
CA LEU A 6 0.56 26.99 3.69
C LEU A 6 -0.67 27.62 2.98
N GLN A 7 -0.57 27.90 1.69
CA GLN A 7 -1.62 28.51 0.86
C GLN A 7 -1.60 27.93 -0.56
N PRO A 8 -2.62 28.16 -1.40
CA PRO A 8 -2.61 27.76 -2.81
C PRO A 8 -1.32 28.26 -3.50
N TYR A 9 -0.48 27.34 -3.94
CA TYR A 9 0.82 27.63 -4.54
C TYR A 9 0.97 26.87 -5.85
N ASN A 10 1.48 27.57 -6.88
CA ASN A 10 1.84 26.94 -8.13
C ASN A 10 3.27 26.39 -8.03
N LEU A 11 3.43 25.09 -8.08
CA LEU A 11 4.75 24.45 -8.12
C LEU A 11 5.43 24.80 -9.44
N ALA A 12 6.61 25.42 -9.36
CA ALA A 12 7.41 25.70 -10.53
C ALA A 12 8.01 24.41 -11.09
N GLY A 13 7.62 24.03 -12.31
CA GLY A 13 8.10 22.80 -12.97
C GLY A 13 9.56 22.80 -13.41
N ALA A 14 10.32 23.88 -13.14
CA ALA A 14 11.70 24.06 -13.62
C ALA A 14 12.78 23.59 -12.64
N TYR A 15 12.43 23.22 -11.41
CA TYR A 15 13.37 22.79 -10.36
C TYR A 15 12.86 21.51 -9.67
N ASP A 16 13.74 20.86 -8.89
CA ASP A 16 13.35 19.75 -8.02
C ASP A 16 12.17 20.16 -7.14
N SER A 17 11.01 19.58 -7.43
CA SER A 17 9.76 19.91 -6.76
C SER A 17 9.64 19.15 -5.44
N ASN A 18 10.47 19.52 -4.45
CA ASN A 18 10.31 19.04 -3.09
C ASN A 18 9.08 19.72 -2.46
N VAL A 19 8.00 18.97 -2.30
CA VAL A 19 6.75 19.47 -1.69
C VAL A 19 6.87 19.51 -0.17
N ALA A 20 7.49 18.50 0.43
CA ALA A 20 7.67 18.39 1.87
C ALA A 20 8.90 17.57 2.22
N LEU A 21 9.55 17.91 3.32
CA LEU A 21 10.61 17.14 3.95
C LEU A 21 10.09 16.60 5.29
N SER A 22 10.12 15.28 5.47
CA SER A 22 9.74 14.64 6.73
C SER A 22 10.94 13.95 7.35
N ILE A 23 11.27 14.37 8.57
CA ILE A 23 12.38 13.82 9.36
C ILE A 23 11.80 13.18 10.61
N THR A 24 12.26 11.98 10.94
CA THR A 24 11.87 11.24 12.13
C THR A 24 13.08 10.84 12.93
N HIS A 25 12.92 10.82 14.25
CA HIS A 25 13.90 10.33 15.20
C HIS A 25 13.26 9.20 16.04
N GLY A 26 14.00 8.12 16.24
CA GLY A 26 13.63 6.99 17.09
C GLY A 26 14.82 6.47 17.87
N ILE A 27 14.57 5.72 18.95
CA ILE A 27 15.60 5.02 19.74
C ILE A 27 16.32 3.98 18.86
N SER A 28 15.60 3.44 17.88
CA SER A 28 16.12 2.50 16.90
C SER A 28 15.76 2.93 15.48
N ARG A 29 16.48 2.37 14.49
CA ARG A 29 16.14 2.56 13.08
C ARG A 29 14.73 2.06 12.75
N ARG A 30 14.31 0.93 13.34
CA ARG A 30 12.95 0.40 13.19
C ARG A 30 11.92 1.43 13.64
N GLU A 31 12.06 1.97 14.83
CA GLU A 31 11.14 2.96 15.38
C GLU A 31 11.09 4.24 14.52
N SER A 32 12.26 4.69 14.03
CA SER A 32 12.31 5.83 13.11
C SER A 32 11.55 5.57 11.82
N PHE A 33 11.69 4.37 11.22
CA PHE A 33 10.95 3.99 10.03
C PHE A 33 9.45 3.82 10.29
N GLU A 34 9.06 3.24 11.44
CA GLU A 34 7.66 3.11 11.83
C GLU A 34 6.99 4.49 12.01
N LYS A 35 7.67 5.43 12.68
CA LYS A 35 7.20 6.83 12.78
C LYS A 35 7.07 7.50 11.41
N LEU A 36 8.00 7.27 10.51
CA LEU A 36 7.94 7.84 9.16
C LEU A 36 6.79 7.26 8.35
N THR A 37 6.52 5.95 8.48
CA THR A 37 5.34 5.35 7.82
C THR A 37 4.03 5.94 8.35
N GLU A 38 3.94 6.24 9.65
CA GLU A 38 2.77 6.90 10.23
C GLU A 38 2.60 8.34 9.74
N ILE A 39 3.69 9.10 9.60
CA ILE A 39 3.65 10.45 9.02
C ILE A 39 3.14 10.38 7.58
N LEU A 40 3.72 9.51 6.74
CA LEU A 40 3.27 9.36 5.35
C LEU A 40 1.81 8.94 5.25
N ARG A 41 1.37 8.05 6.14
CA ARG A 41 -0.04 7.61 6.21
C ARG A 41 -1.00 8.73 6.60
N CYS A 42 -0.57 9.67 7.44
CA CYS A 42 -1.38 10.79 7.90
C CYS A 42 -1.19 12.06 7.05
N MET A 43 -0.22 12.04 6.14
CA MET A 43 0.05 13.18 5.27
C MET A 43 -1.11 13.39 4.30
N GLU A 44 -1.62 14.60 4.24
CA GLU A 44 -2.65 15.01 3.30
C GLU A 44 -2.11 16.14 2.43
N VAL A 45 -1.95 15.88 1.15
CA VAL A 45 -1.53 16.88 0.16
C VAL A 45 -2.51 16.85 -0.99
N ARG A 46 -3.12 17.98 -1.30
CA ARG A 46 -4.12 18.13 -2.35
C ARG A 46 -3.65 19.15 -3.38
N GLY A 47 -3.91 18.89 -4.64
CA GLY A 47 -3.58 19.79 -5.73
C GLY A 47 -4.15 19.30 -7.06
N HIS A 48 -4.41 20.22 -7.97
CA HIS A 48 -4.79 19.89 -9.35
C HIS A 48 -3.54 19.41 -10.09
N ASP A 49 -3.66 18.29 -10.80
CA ASP A 49 -2.55 17.63 -11.55
C ASP A 49 -1.29 17.36 -10.71
N LEU A 50 -1.47 17.19 -9.40
CA LEU A 50 -0.38 16.91 -8.48
C LEU A 50 -0.09 15.41 -8.42
N HIS A 51 1.08 15.02 -8.92
CA HIS A 51 1.60 13.66 -8.81
C HIS A 51 2.63 13.58 -7.69
N LEU A 52 2.35 12.78 -6.68
CA LEU A 52 3.22 12.59 -5.52
C LEU A 52 3.85 11.19 -5.54
N ASN A 53 5.01 11.07 -4.92
CA ASN A 53 5.72 9.79 -4.74
C ASN A 53 5.54 9.20 -3.33
N VAL A 54 4.47 9.59 -2.63
CA VAL A 54 4.17 9.15 -1.26
C VAL A 54 4.00 7.63 -1.18
N ASP A 55 3.28 7.04 -2.12
CA ASP A 55 3.07 5.59 -2.21
C ASP A 55 4.38 4.82 -2.43
N PHE A 56 5.29 5.35 -3.27
CA PHE A 56 6.63 4.81 -3.44
C PHE A 56 7.39 4.79 -2.11
N HIS A 57 7.46 5.91 -1.40
CA HIS A 57 8.16 6.01 -0.11
C HIS A 57 7.53 5.12 0.95
N TYR A 58 6.21 5.08 1.01
CA TYR A 58 5.49 4.23 1.94
C TYR A 58 5.75 2.73 1.69
N GLY A 59 5.65 2.30 0.44
CA GLY A 59 5.97 0.93 0.04
C GLY A 59 7.42 0.55 0.33
N LEU A 60 8.36 1.46 0.03
CA LEU A 60 9.78 1.27 0.30
C LEU A 60 10.09 1.12 1.80
N LEU A 61 9.49 1.96 2.65
CA LEU A 61 9.68 1.88 4.10
C LEU A 61 9.15 0.56 4.68
N HIS A 62 7.98 0.13 4.27
CA HIS A 62 7.45 -1.17 4.68
C HIS A 62 8.30 -2.33 4.16
N TRP A 63 8.83 -2.22 2.95
CA TRP A 63 9.76 -3.21 2.42
C TRP A 63 11.04 -3.29 3.26
N LEU A 64 11.61 -2.17 3.67
CA LEU A 64 12.75 -2.12 4.57
C LEU A 64 12.42 -2.74 5.94
N LEU A 65 11.27 -2.40 6.54
CA LEU A 65 10.81 -2.96 7.81
C LEU A 65 10.56 -4.48 7.75
N GLY A 66 10.09 -4.99 6.62
CA GLY A 66 9.82 -6.42 6.39
C GLY A 66 11.07 -7.23 6.04
N ASN A 67 12.19 -6.57 5.70
CA ASN A 67 13.43 -7.26 5.39
C ASN A 67 14.49 -6.89 6.44
N ASP A 68 15.07 -6.50 6.98
CA ASP A 68 16.00 -6.20 8.05
C ASP A 68 16.33 -4.69 8.09
N PRO A 69 15.67 -3.95 8.98
CA PRO A 69 15.93 -2.50 9.07
C PRO A 69 17.33 -2.16 9.60
N MET A 70 18.10 -3.17 10.06
CA MET A 70 19.49 -2.97 10.49
C MET A 70 20.46 -2.89 9.31
N LEU A 71 20.11 -3.43 8.15
CA LEU A 71 20.91 -3.27 6.94
C LEU A 71 21.04 -1.80 6.58
N LYS A 72 22.26 -1.34 6.38
CA LYS A 72 22.50 0.04 5.91
C LYS A 72 22.15 0.10 4.42
N PRO A 73 21.16 0.93 4.01
CA PRO A 73 20.91 1.14 2.60
C PRO A 73 22.16 1.75 1.94
N ASN A 74 22.55 1.19 0.82
CA ASN A 74 23.58 1.73 -0.04
C ASN A 74 22.94 2.38 -1.28
N THR A 75 23.73 3.03 -2.13
CA THR A 75 23.20 3.72 -3.32
C THR A 75 22.49 2.81 -4.32
N ARG A 76 22.63 1.48 -4.20
CA ARG A 76 22.01 0.49 -5.10
C ARG A 76 20.72 -0.13 -4.55
N PHE A 77 20.35 0.15 -3.29
CA PHE A 77 19.19 -0.53 -2.69
C PHE A 77 17.86 -0.16 -3.36
N VAL A 78 17.72 1.09 -3.82
CA VAL A 78 16.52 1.53 -4.54
C VAL A 78 16.35 0.77 -5.86
N SER A 79 17.44 0.55 -6.59
CA SER A 79 17.40 -0.25 -7.82
C SER A 79 16.92 -1.68 -7.57
N SER A 80 17.35 -2.29 -6.47
CA SER A 80 16.89 -3.63 -6.07
C SER A 80 15.41 -3.64 -5.74
N TYR A 81 14.93 -2.63 -5.01
CA TYR A 81 13.50 -2.47 -4.73
C TYR A 81 12.68 -2.27 -6.02
N LEU A 82 13.11 -1.38 -6.90
CA LEU A 82 12.42 -1.12 -8.17
C LEU A 82 12.39 -2.34 -9.08
N ALA A 83 13.46 -3.14 -9.12
CA ALA A 83 13.48 -4.39 -9.88
C ALA A 83 12.46 -5.41 -9.35
N LEU A 84 12.29 -5.51 -8.02
CA LEU A 84 11.26 -6.34 -7.41
C LEU A 84 9.85 -5.80 -7.68
N ALA A 85 9.66 -4.50 -7.58
CA ALA A 85 8.38 -3.86 -7.89
C ALA A 85 7.99 -4.07 -9.36
N GLY A 86 8.95 -3.98 -10.30
CA GLY A 86 8.72 -4.28 -11.72
C GLY A 86 8.31 -5.73 -11.96
N LYS A 87 8.97 -6.71 -11.32
CA LYS A 87 8.58 -8.12 -11.39
C LYS A 87 7.17 -8.35 -10.85
N LEU A 88 6.85 -7.71 -9.73
CA LEU A 88 5.53 -7.80 -9.11
C LEU A 88 4.46 -7.19 -10.02
N LYS A 89 4.75 -6.05 -10.65
CA LYS A 89 3.85 -5.44 -11.62
C LYS A 89 3.53 -6.39 -12.77
N ASN A 90 4.56 -6.96 -13.41
CA ASN A 90 4.39 -7.92 -14.50
C ASN A 90 3.53 -9.14 -14.07
N PHE A 91 3.68 -9.59 -12.84
CA PHE A 91 2.84 -10.65 -12.28
C PHE A 91 1.39 -10.17 -12.11
N CYS A 92 1.18 -8.98 -11.53
CA CYS A 92 -0.17 -8.43 -11.32
C CYS A 92 -0.91 -8.18 -12.63
N ASP A 93 -0.22 -7.75 -13.67
CA ASP A 93 -0.81 -7.50 -15.00
C ASP A 93 -1.35 -8.79 -15.65
N GLN A 94 -0.92 -9.97 -15.18
CA GLN A 94 -1.42 -11.27 -15.64
C GLN A 94 -2.64 -11.77 -14.83
N ILE A 95 -2.95 -11.12 -13.71
CA ILE A 95 -4.05 -11.53 -12.83
C ILE A 95 -5.38 -11.00 -13.36
N ASN A 96 -6.26 -11.90 -13.76
CA ASN A 96 -7.64 -11.58 -14.11
C ASN A 96 -8.55 -11.81 -12.89
N LEU A 97 -8.71 -10.78 -12.06
CA LEU A 97 -9.55 -10.86 -10.86
C LEU A 97 -11.02 -11.08 -11.17
N ASP A 98 -11.52 -10.53 -12.28
CA ASP A 98 -12.93 -10.69 -12.67
C ASP A 98 -13.24 -12.13 -13.07
N LEU A 99 -12.30 -12.77 -13.77
CA LEU A 99 -12.42 -14.20 -14.09
C LEU A 99 -12.32 -15.06 -12.83
N ALA A 100 -11.36 -14.80 -11.96
CA ALA A 100 -11.20 -15.53 -10.70
C ALA A 100 -12.45 -15.39 -9.81
N TRP A 101 -13.00 -14.19 -9.72
CA TRP A 101 -14.25 -13.94 -9.01
C TRP A 101 -15.43 -14.69 -9.60
N LYS A 102 -15.60 -14.67 -10.93
CA LYS A 102 -16.67 -15.39 -11.64
C LYS A 102 -16.60 -16.89 -11.35
N ILE A 103 -15.42 -17.50 -11.50
CA ILE A 103 -15.23 -18.93 -11.21
C ILE A 103 -15.60 -19.24 -9.76
N LYS A 104 -15.17 -18.41 -8.82
CA LYS A 104 -15.49 -18.63 -7.40
C LYS A 104 -16.97 -18.46 -7.11
N ARG A 105 -17.60 -17.48 -7.73
CA ARG A 105 -19.04 -17.23 -7.62
C ARG A 105 -19.85 -18.44 -8.09
N ASP A 106 -19.50 -19.01 -9.24
CA ASP A 106 -20.14 -20.20 -9.79
C ASP A 106 -19.98 -21.43 -8.86
N GLN A 107 -18.80 -21.57 -8.24
CA GLN A 107 -18.57 -22.61 -7.22
C GLN A 107 -19.45 -22.43 -5.98
N VAL A 108 -19.60 -21.19 -5.50
CA VAL A 108 -20.44 -20.87 -4.33
C VAL A 108 -21.90 -21.17 -4.65
N GLN A 109 -22.38 -20.77 -5.83
CA GLN A 109 -23.75 -21.07 -6.26
C GLN A 109 -24.03 -22.58 -6.32
N LYS A 110 -23.08 -23.36 -6.87
CA LYS A 110 -23.19 -24.81 -6.94
C LYS A 110 -23.23 -25.49 -5.58
N ASN A 111 -22.45 -24.99 -4.61
CA ASN A 111 -22.29 -25.62 -3.30
C ASN A 111 -23.31 -25.14 -2.26
N TYR A 112 -23.79 -23.93 -2.35
CA TYR A 112 -24.61 -23.27 -1.31
C TYR A 112 -25.90 -22.63 -1.83
N GLY A 113 -26.20 -22.77 -3.12
CA GLY A 113 -27.43 -22.24 -3.72
C GLY A 113 -27.49 -20.71 -3.75
N SER A 114 -28.71 -20.18 -3.92
CA SER A 114 -28.98 -18.73 -4.04
C SER A 114 -28.65 -17.94 -2.80
N ASP A 115 -28.94 -18.48 -1.62
CA ASP A 115 -28.74 -17.78 -0.34
C ASP A 115 -27.26 -17.62 -0.04
N GLY A 116 -26.47 -18.69 -0.26
CA GLY A 116 -25.00 -18.62 -0.14
C GLY A 116 -24.39 -17.65 -1.13
N LEU A 117 -24.95 -17.56 -2.35
CA LEU A 117 -24.50 -16.63 -3.36
C LEU A 117 -24.75 -15.18 -2.96
N GLN A 118 -25.92 -14.85 -2.42
CA GLN A 118 -26.25 -13.52 -1.97
C GLN A 118 -25.29 -13.03 -0.88
N ILE A 119 -25.02 -13.89 0.10
CA ILE A 119 -24.04 -13.59 1.18
C ILE A 119 -22.63 -13.38 0.61
N TYR A 120 -22.24 -14.23 -0.34
CA TYR A 120 -20.95 -14.11 -0.99
C TYR A 120 -20.81 -12.80 -1.76
N ASP A 121 -21.80 -12.44 -2.59
CA ASP A 121 -21.79 -11.22 -3.40
C ASP A 121 -21.71 -9.95 -2.53
N GLN A 122 -22.39 -9.94 -1.39
CA GLN A 122 -22.30 -8.83 -0.42
C GLN A 122 -20.90 -8.69 0.18
N LYS A 123 -20.27 -9.80 0.55
CA LYS A 123 -18.94 -9.79 1.18
C LYS A 123 -17.82 -9.51 0.20
N ILE A 124 -17.90 -10.09 -1.01
CA ILE A 124 -16.80 -9.96 -1.97
C ILE A 124 -16.68 -8.56 -2.54
N THR A 125 -17.78 -7.83 -2.69
CA THR A 125 -17.75 -6.44 -3.17
C THR A 125 -16.94 -5.53 -2.27
N LEU A 126 -16.91 -5.78 -0.94
CA LEU A 126 -16.10 -5.05 0.03
C LEU A 126 -14.59 -5.29 -0.16
N ILE A 127 -14.22 -6.45 -0.70
CA ILE A 127 -12.81 -6.85 -0.84
C ILE A 127 -12.30 -6.61 -2.27
N LEU A 128 -13.13 -6.83 -3.28
CA LEU A 128 -12.70 -6.82 -4.68
C LEU A 128 -12.21 -5.44 -5.13
N ARG A 129 -12.93 -4.40 -4.76
CA ARG A 129 -12.57 -3.03 -5.12
C ARG A 129 -11.24 -2.58 -4.48
N PRO A 130 -11.03 -2.71 -3.16
CA PRO A 130 -9.74 -2.43 -2.55
C PRO A 130 -8.62 -3.32 -3.10
N LEU A 131 -8.87 -4.60 -3.37
CA LEU A 131 -7.88 -5.49 -3.93
C LEU A 131 -7.45 -5.08 -5.34
N LYS A 132 -8.42 -4.71 -6.22
CA LYS A 132 -8.11 -4.16 -7.55
C LYS A 132 -7.23 -2.91 -7.46
N LYS A 133 -7.55 -1.99 -6.56
CA LYS A 133 -6.73 -0.80 -6.33
C LYS A 133 -5.31 -1.16 -5.90
N LEU A 134 -5.16 -2.09 -4.97
CA LEU A 134 -3.86 -2.53 -4.49
C LEU A 134 -3.03 -3.19 -5.61
N LEU A 135 -3.64 -4.02 -6.46
CA LEU A 135 -2.95 -4.64 -7.60
C LEU A 135 -2.53 -3.62 -8.67
N ASN A 136 -3.28 -2.53 -8.80
CA ASN A 136 -2.93 -1.45 -9.73
C ASN A 136 -1.82 -0.53 -9.19
N ASN A 137 -1.58 -0.54 -7.88
CA ASN A 137 -0.53 0.24 -7.26
C ASN A 137 0.57 -0.68 -6.69
N THR A 138 1.59 -0.91 -7.48
CA THR A 138 2.67 -1.86 -7.16
C THR A 138 3.43 -1.50 -5.89
N HIS A 139 3.61 -0.21 -5.60
CA HIS A 139 4.31 0.23 -4.40
C HIS A 139 3.50 -0.05 -3.14
N LEU A 140 2.20 0.21 -3.16
CA LEU A 140 1.30 -0.14 -2.06
C LEU A 140 1.22 -1.66 -1.86
N LEU A 141 1.18 -2.43 -2.95
CA LEU A 141 1.19 -3.89 -2.89
C LEU A 141 2.49 -4.43 -2.29
N MET A 142 3.65 -3.90 -2.70
CA MET A 142 4.94 -4.23 -2.10
C MET A 142 4.94 -3.92 -0.59
N GLY A 143 4.42 -2.77 -0.22
CA GLY A 143 4.27 -2.35 1.16
C GLY A 143 3.40 -3.31 1.95
N TRP A 144 2.22 -3.66 1.42
CA TRP A 144 1.30 -4.60 2.08
C TRP A 144 1.90 -6.00 2.29
N LEU A 145 2.53 -6.57 1.27
CA LEU A 145 3.21 -7.86 1.37
C LEU A 145 4.34 -7.83 2.42
N SER A 146 5.12 -6.77 2.45
CA SER A 146 6.20 -6.59 3.41
C SER A 146 5.68 -6.37 4.83
N PHE A 147 4.57 -5.67 4.99
CA PHE A 147 3.89 -5.48 6.27
C PHE A 147 3.38 -6.81 6.83
N GLN A 148 2.77 -7.67 6.00
CA GLN A 148 2.37 -9.01 6.41
C GLN A 148 3.58 -9.86 6.84
N LYS A 149 4.67 -9.79 6.08
CA LYS A 149 5.93 -10.46 6.45
C LYS A 149 6.47 -9.96 7.78
N SER A 150 6.47 -8.65 8.03
CA SER A 150 6.91 -8.05 9.29
C SER A 150 6.08 -8.51 10.47
N LYS A 151 4.76 -8.60 10.32
CA LYS A 151 3.86 -9.13 11.36
C LYS A 151 4.17 -10.59 11.70
N ASN A 152 4.43 -11.42 10.70
CA ASN A 152 4.78 -12.82 10.89
C ASN A 152 6.12 -12.98 11.64
N LEU A 153 7.12 -12.18 11.30
CA LEU A 153 8.43 -12.17 11.98
C LEU A 153 8.34 -11.74 13.44
N GLN A 154 7.35 -10.92 13.79
CA GLN A 154 7.12 -10.49 15.17
C GLN A 154 6.28 -11.49 15.98
N GLY A 155 6.00 -12.68 15.45
CA GLY A 155 5.14 -13.67 16.10
C GLY A 155 3.67 -13.26 16.22
N LYS A 156 3.27 -12.17 15.57
CA LYS A 156 1.88 -11.77 15.45
C LYS A 156 1.25 -12.69 14.41
N LEU A 157 0.36 -13.55 14.87
CA LEU A 157 -0.29 -14.59 14.08
C LEU A 157 -0.78 -14.10 12.71
N SER A 158 -0.62 -14.95 11.72
CA SER A 158 -1.07 -14.77 10.36
C SER A 158 -2.50 -14.25 10.30
N THR A 159 -2.66 -13.07 9.77
CA THR A 159 -3.94 -12.38 9.57
C THR A 159 -4.85 -13.09 8.54
N PHE A 160 -4.34 -14.07 7.82
CA PHE A 160 -5.11 -14.84 6.84
C PHE A 160 -6.27 -15.63 7.47
N GLN A 161 -6.27 -15.81 8.79
CA GLN A 161 -7.35 -16.48 9.50
C GLN A 161 -8.47 -15.53 9.94
N ASN A 162 -8.22 -14.22 9.90
CA ASN A 162 -9.21 -13.21 10.32
C ASN A 162 -9.56 -12.25 9.17
N PRO A 163 -10.71 -12.43 8.50
CA PRO A 163 -11.15 -11.58 7.40
C PRO A 163 -11.25 -10.09 7.76
N VAL A 164 -11.63 -9.78 8.99
CA VAL A 164 -11.75 -8.39 9.46
C VAL A 164 -10.39 -7.73 9.52
N GLN A 165 -9.36 -8.45 9.97
CA GLN A 165 -8.01 -7.95 10.02
C GLN A 165 -7.42 -7.73 8.62
N ILE A 166 -7.70 -8.64 7.69
CA ILE A 166 -7.29 -8.47 6.27
C ILE A 166 -7.90 -7.20 5.69
N LEU A 167 -9.19 -6.97 5.93
CA LEU A 167 -9.86 -5.73 5.50
C LEU A 167 -9.26 -4.50 6.15
N ALA A 168 -9.00 -4.53 7.45
CA ALA A 168 -8.37 -3.42 8.17
C ALA A 168 -6.98 -3.11 7.60
N ASP A 169 -6.17 -4.13 7.32
CA ASP A 169 -4.86 -3.98 6.71
C ASP A 169 -4.95 -3.43 5.28
N LEU A 170 -5.90 -3.90 4.46
CA LEU A 170 -6.15 -3.36 3.12
C LEU A 170 -6.53 -1.88 3.17
N TYR A 171 -7.47 -1.51 4.05
CA TYR A 171 -7.87 -0.11 4.22
C TYR A 171 -6.73 0.76 4.76
N HIS A 172 -5.88 0.23 5.63
CA HIS A 172 -4.69 0.91 6.11
C HIS A 172 -3.77 1.32 4.94
N PHE A 173 -3.52 0.42 3.99
CA PHE A 173 -2.68 0.70 2.83
C PHE A 173 -3.36 1.58 1.78
N LEU A 174 -4.67 1.45 1.61
CA LEU A 174 -5.43 2.22 0.62
C LEU A 174 -5.78 3.64 1.08
N ARG A 175 -5.64 3.94 2.37
CA ARG A 175 -5.90 5.27 2.90
C ARG A 175 -5.04 6.36 2.25
N LEU A 176 -3.83 6.00 1.85
CA LEU A 176 -2.93 6.91 1.12
C LEU A 176 -3.51 7.40 -0.22
N GLU A 177 -4.23 6.55 -0.95
CA GLU A 177 -4.87 6.98 -2.20
C GLU A 177 -5.93 8.06 -1.99
N GLN A 178 -6.58 8.08 -0.84
CA GLN A 178 -7.57 9.11 -0.51
C GLN A 178 -6.92 10.45 -0.21
N HIS A 179 -5.65 10.46 0.16
CA HIS A 179 -4.89 11.63 0.55
C HIS A 179 -3.97 12.16 -0.56
N SER A 180 -3.58 11.34 -1.52
CA SER A 180 -2.83 11.78 -2.72
C SER A 180 -3.72 12.48 -3.76
N GLY A 181 -4.90 12.84 -3.38
CA GLY A 181 -5.84 13.80 -3.88
C GLY A 181 -5.92 14.00 -5.38
N VAL A 182 -6.78 13.25 -6.02
CA VAL A 182 -7.55 13.80 -7.12
C VAL A 182 -9.00 13.76 -6.66
N PRO A 183 -9.80 14.83 -6.88
CA PRO A 183 -11.19 14.86 -6.50
C PRO A 183 -11.99 13.75 -7.18
#